data_c6ed5e9255ad32e3cb9b481a5b574ddd
#
_entry.id   c6ed5e9255ad32e3cb9b481a5b574ddd
#
_cell.length_a   1.000
_cell.length_b   1.000
_cell.length_c   1.000
_cell.angle_alpha   90.00
_cell.angle_beta   90.00
_cell.angle_gamma   90.00
#
_symmetry.space_group_name_H-M   'P 1'
#
loop_
_entity.id
_entity.type
_entity.pdbx_description
1 polymer ?
#
loop_
_entity_poly.entity_id
_entity_poly.type
_entity_poly.pdbx_seq_one_letter_code
_entity_poly.pdbx_strand_id
1 'polypeptide(L)'
;MRIFGFFGNAQILNPVQWKTKVVQKSATEFELVMEATIENEWHMYSQYTPDGGALPTVFDFKNAKGNYTLVGKTKESTYKKVFNDIFEVDEYYFAKTAQFKQVIKVTNTKLKEVKVYVEYQACKEQCIQQDNTFTFQLPEIKITDDKAVSTAAIASDSTTQKVDSLSAVQSSNASENKAQKSNEAPVEEKKGLWSIFFLAFIGGFAAL
;
A
#
# COMPACT_ATOMS: atom_id res chain seq x y z
N MET A 1 -50.43 -32.34 -15.47
CA MET A 1 -49.65 -31.15 -15.74
C MET A 1 -48.44 -31.17 -14.81
N ARG A 2 -47.22 -31.52 -15.30
CA ARG A 2 -46.01 -31.59 -14.49
C ARG A 2 -45.29 -30.26 -14.64
N ILE A 3 -45.18 -29.50 -13.55
CA ILE A 3 -44.39 -28.24 -13.48
C ILE A 3 -42.94 -28.63 -13.24
N PHE A 4 -42.12 -28.51 -14.27
CA PHE A 4 -40.64 -28.57 -14.12
C PHE A 4 -40.15 -27.25 -13.50
N GLY A 5 -39.86 -27.29 -12.22
CA GLY A 5 -39.14 -26.18 -11.57
C GLY A 5 -37.71 -26.12 -12.06
N PHE A 6 -37.36 -25.08 -12.81
CA PHE A 6 -35.98 -24.74 -13.11
C PHE A 6 -35.36 -24.15 -11.85
N PHE A 7 -34.55 -24.93 -11.14
CA PHE A 7 -33.65 -24.40 -10.11
C PHE A 7 -32.48 -23.73 -10.83
N GLY A 8 -32.56 -22.42 -11.02
CA GLY A 8 -31.46 -21.62 -11.47
C GLY A 8 -30.39 -21.58 -10.37
N ASN A 9 -29.25 -22.25 -10.56
CA ASN A 9 -28.09 -22.07 -9.74
C ASN A 9 -27.48 -20.69 -10.10
N ALA A 10 -27.68 -19.69 -9.25
CA ALA A 10 -26.94 -18.44 -9.32
C ALA A 10 -25.48 -18.77 -8.96
N GLN A 11 -24.61 -18.81 -9.95
CA GLN A 11 -23.17 -18.95 -9.71
C GLN A 11 -22.64 -17.62 -9.18
N ILE A 12 -22.09 -17.64 -7.96
CA ILE A 12 -21.35 -16.50 -7.44
C ILE A 12 -20.02 -16.45 -8.19
N LEU A 13 -19.84 -15.40 -9.00
CA LEU A 13 -18.58 -15.16 -9.70
C LEU A 13 -17.49 -14.85 -8.67
N ASN A 14 -16.42 -15.63 -8.69
CA ASN A 14 -15.24 -15.40 -7.84
C ASN A 14 -13.96 -15.57 -8.67
N PRO A 15 -13.66 -14.61 -9.56
CA PRO A 15 -12.56 -14.71 -10.52
C PRO A 15 -11.18 -14.48 -9.90
N VAL A 16 -11.10 -14.11 -8.62
CA VAL A 16 -9.83 -13.86 -7.94
C VAL A 16 -9.67 -14.79 -6.75
N GLN A 17 -8.67 -15.67 -6.83
CA GLN A 17 -8.33 -16.60 -5.77
C GLN A 17 -7.10 -16.10 -5.01
N TRP A 18 -7.17 -16.10 -3.68
CA TRP A 18 -6.13 -15.53 -2.82
C TRP A 18 -5.35 -16.60 -2.07
N LYS A 19 -4.05 -16.34 -1.91
CA LYS A 19 -3.17 -17.04 -0.98
C LYS A 19 -2.43 -16.02 -0.13
N THR A 20 -2.21 -16.36 1.13
CA THR A 20 -1.52 -15.48 2.07
C THR A 20 -0.38 -16.19 2.75
N LYS A 21 0.67 -15.44 3.09
CA LYS A 21 1.79 -15.94 3.89
C LYS A 21 2.38 -14.82 4.73
N VAL A 22 3.02 -15.20 5.82
CA VAL A 22 3.83 -14.32 6.69
C VAL A 22 5.29 -14.65 6.47
N VAL A 23 6.11 -13.62 6.28
CA VAL A 23 7.57 -13.74 6.22
C VAL A 23 8.16 -12.94 7.37
N GLN A 24 8.85 -13.60 8.28
CA GLN A 24 9.54 -12.93 9.37
C GLN A 24 10.81 -12.24 8.84
N LYS A 25 10.95 -10.95 9.10
CA LYS A 25 12.10 -10.14 8.67
C LYS A 25 13.09 -9.91 9.82
N SER A 26 12.56 -9.78 11.04
CA SER A 26 13.36 -9.65 12.28
C SER A 26 12.56 -10.20 13.46
N ALA A 27 13.03 -10.02 14.68
CA ALA A 27 12.33 -10.44 15.89
C ALA A 27 10.92 -9.82 16.00
N THR A 28 10.72 -8.61 15.50
CA THR A 28 9.46 -7.86 15.61
C THR A 28 8.89 -7.40 14.25
N GLU A 29 9.58 -7.61 13.16
CA GLU A 29 9.11 -7.20 11.83
C GLU A 29 8.68 -8.39 10.99
N PHE A 30 7.51 -8.28 10.39
CA PHE A 30 6.90 -9.30 9.56
C PHE A 30 6.40 -8.67 8.24
N GLU A 31 6.59 -9.38 7.15
CA GLU A 31 6.01 -9.03 5.86
C GLU A 31 4.77 -9.91 5.63
N LEU A 32 3.62 -9.26 5.52
CA LEU A 32 2.36 -9.88 5.15
C LEU A 32 2.27 -9.90 3.63
N VAL A 33 2.16 -11.08 3.05
CA VAL A 33 2.12 -11.27 1.61
C VAL A 33 0.75 -11.79 1.22
N MET A 34 0.10 -11.13 0.27
CA MET A 34 -1.18 -11.49 -0.33
C MET A 34 -0.94 -11.73 -1.82
N GLU A 35 -1.25 -12.93 -2.29
CA GLU A 35 -1.05 -13.35 -3.68
C GLU A 35 -2.41 -13.67 -4.29
N ALA A 36 -2.77 -12.95 -5.34
CA ALA A 36 -3.99 -13.14 -6.10
C ALA A 36 -3.68 -13.93 -7.38
N THR A 37 -4.47 -14.94 -7.66
CA THR A 37 -4.56 -15.60 -8.97
C THR A 37 -5.86 -15.16 -9.61
N ILE A 38 -5.77 -14.53 -10.77
CA ILE A 38 -6.88 -13.92 -11.49
C ILE A 38 -7.24 -14.85 -12.66
N GLU A 39 -8.52 -15.18 -12.75
CA GLU A 39 -9.07 -16.01 -13.81
C GLU A 39 -8.80 -15.39 -15.20
N ASN A 40 -8.71 -16.24 -16.22
CA ASN A 40 -8.41 -15.79 -17.57
C ASN A 40 -9.44 -14.76 -18.07
N GLU A 41 -8.96 -13.74 -18.77
CA GLU A 41 -9.73 -12.59 -19.29
C GLU A 41 -10.27 -11.62 -18.23
N TRP A 42 -10.12 -11.93 -16.92
CA TRP A 42 -10.40 -10.99 -15.85
C TRP A 42 -9.22 -10.08 -15.54
N HIS A 43 -9.53 -8.89 -15.03
CA HIS A 43 -8.57 -7.90 -14.58
C HIS A 43 -8.91 -7.50 -13.14
N MET A 44 -7.89 -7.36 -12.31
CA MET A 44 -8.01 -6.79 -10.97
C MET A 44 -7.24 -5.48 -10.92
N TYR A 45 -7.81 -4.43 -10.36
CA TYR A 45 -7.18 -3.11 -10.42
C TYR A 45 -6.16 -2.87 -9.32
N SER A 46 -5.13 -2.09 -9.67
CA SER A 46 -4.06 -1.64 -8.78
C SER A 46 -4.60 -0.70 -7.70
N GLN A 47 -3.91 -0.63 -6.55
CA GLN A 47 -4.16 0.41 -5.54
C GLN A 47 -3.84 1.83 -6.04
N TYR A 48 -3.18 1.97 -7.19
CA TYR A 48 -2.78 3.22 -7.81
C TYR A 48 -3.56 3.57 -9.07
N THR A 49 -4.58 2.80 -9.42
CA THR A 49 -5.44 3.18 -10.55
C THR A 49 -6.11 4.52 -10.25
N PRO A 50 -6.09 5.49 -11.19
CA PRO A 50 -6.69 6.80 -10.98
C PRO A 50 -8.20 6.74 -10.79
N ASP A 51 -8.74 7.78 -10.15
CA ASP A 51 -10.18 7.99 -10.04
C ASP A 51 -10.80 8.28 -11.42
N GLY A 52 -12.08 8.00 -11.55
CA GLY A 52 -12.88 8.28 -12.76
C GLY A 52 -13.16 7.05 -13.62
N GLY A 53 -12.48 5.94 -13.38
CA GLY A 53 -12.72 4.64 -14.03
C GLY A 53 -13.04 3.55 -13.02
N ALA A 54 -12.34 2.44 -13.12
CA ALA A 54 -12.46 1.32 -12.20
C ALA A 54 -11.97 1.65 -10.78
N LEU A 55 -12.54 0.99 -9.78
CA LEU A 55 -12.20 1.23 -8.37
C LEU A 55 -10.85 0.60 -8.01
N PRO A 56 -9.99 1.34 -7.28
CA PRO A 56 -8.70 0.83 -6.83
C PRO A 56 -8.84 -0.27 -5.77
N THR A 57 -7.83 -1.12 -5.66
CA THR A 57 -7.70 -2.05 -4.53
C THR A 57 -7.33 -1.29 -3.26
N VAL A 58 -8.07 -1.52 -2.18
CA VAL A 58 -7.91 -0.86 -0.89
C VAL A 58 -7.63 -1.89 0.20
N PHE A 59 -6.68 -1.57 1.11
CA PHE A 59 -6.29 -2.41 2.24
C PHE A 59 -6.62 -1.71 3.56
N ASP A 60 -7.34 -2.40 4.43
CA ASP A 60 -7.62 -1.95 5.79
C ASP A 60 -7.01 -2.93 6.81
N PHE A 61 -5.98 -2.48 7.51
CA PHE A 61 -5.22 -3.25 8.51
C PHE A 61 -5.89 -3.09 9.88
N LYS A 62 -6.63 -4.11 10.28
CA LYS A 62 -7.45 -4.08 11.48
C LYS A 62 -6.62 -4.17 12.76
N ASN A 63 -7.10 -3.49 13.82
CA ASN A 63 -6.54 -3.53 15.17
C ASN A 63 -5.05 -3.13 15.26
N ALA A 64 -4.57 -2.25 14.41
CA ALA A 64 -3.18 -1.80 14.42
C ALA A 64 -2.81 -1.05 15.71
N LYS A 65 -3.71 -0.18 16.20
CA LYS A 65 -3.45 0.67 17.37
C LYS A 65 -3.04 -0.13 18.61
N GLY A 66 -1.83 0.12 19.09
CA GLY A 66 -1.27 -0.55 20.27
C GLY A 66 -0.73 -1.98 20.03
N ASN A 67 -0.92 -2.53 18.84
CA ASN A 67 -0.48 -3.88 18.50
C ASN A 67 0.69 -3.89 17.50
N TYR A 68 0.60 -3.09 16.46
CA TYR A 68 1.64 -2.99 15.43
C TYR A 68 1.54 -1.66 14.68
N THR A 69 2.57 -1.33 13.94
CA THR A 69 2.60 -0.20 13.01
C THR A 69 2.92 -0.68 11.60
N LEU A 70 2.38 0.00 10.59
CA LEU A 70 2.74 -0.23 9.20
C LEU A 70 4.09 0.42 8.91
N VAL A 71 4.98 -0.32 8.26
CA VAL A 71 6.29 0.18 7.80
C VAL A 71 6.21 0.46 6.32
N GLY A 72 6.09 1.74 5.98
CA GLY A 72 5.85 2.19 4.61
C GLY A 72 4.45 1.89 4.10
N LYS A 73 4.27 2.02 2.78
CA LYS A 73 3.03 1.70 2.08
C LYS A 73 3.02 0.25 1.61
N THR A 74 1.83 -0.31 1.41
CA THR A 74 1.68 -1.61 0.74
C THR A 74 2.31 -1.54 -0.65
N LYS A 75 3.25 -2.45 -0.90
CA LYS A 75 3.91 -2.60 -2.20
C LYS A 75 3.14 -3.61 -3.03
N GLU A 76 3.03 -3.36 -4.33
CA GLU A 76 2.40 -4.28 -5.25
C GLU A 76 3.36 -4.72 -6.37
N SER A 77 3.02 -5.82 -7.06
CA SER A 77 3.72 -6.27 -8.26
C SER A 77 3.49 -5.30 -9.42
N THR A 78 4.26 -5.48 -10.50
CA THR A 78 4.10 -4.66 -11.71
C THR A 78 2.71 -4.85 -12.30
N TYR A 79 2.02 -3.76 -12.54
CA TYR A 79 0.72 -3.69 -13.21
C TYR A 79 0.85 -3.28 -14.67
N LYS A 80 -0.19 -3.52 -15.45
CA LYS A 80 -0.34 -2.96 -16.79
C LYS A 80 -1.00 -1.60 -16.68
N LYS A 81 -0.58 -0.69 -17.56
CA LYS A 81 -1.19 0.63 -17.72
C LYS A 81 -1.82 0.70 -19.10
N VAL A 82 -3.12 1.01 -19.16
CA VAL A 82 -3.89 1.13 -20.40
C VAL A 82 -4.78 2.36 -20.29
N PHE A 83 -4.86 3.14 -21.35
CA PHE A 83 -5.83 4.23 -21.43
C PHE A 83 -7.20 3.67 -21.78
N ASN A 84 -8.22 4.06 -21.03
CA ASN A 84 -9.60 3.68 -21.25
C ASN A 84 -10.32 4.84 -21.95
N ASP A 85 -10.67 4.63 -23.23
CA ASP A 85 -11.30 5.66 -24.09
C ASP A 85 -12.72 6.00 -23.64
N ILE A 86 -13.39 5.11 -22.89
CA ILE A 86 -14.78 5.33 -22.43
C ILE A 86 -14.81 6.28 -21.24
N PHE A 87 -13.88 6.08 -20.29
CA PHE A 87 -13.77 6.91 -19.09
C PHE A 87 -12.76 8.04 -19.22
N GLU A 88 -11.99 8.06 -20.33
CA GLU A 88 -10.93 9.04 -20.61
C GLU A 88 -9.85 9.12 -19.52
N VAL A 89 -9.54 7.98 -18.89
CA VAL A 89 -8.54 7.85 -17.83
C VAL A 89 -7.60 6.68 -18.08
N ASP A 90 -6.42 6.74 -17.47
CA ASP A 90 -5.51 5.61 -17.40
C ASP A 90 -6.04 4.58 -16.39
N GLU A 91 -6.04 3.32 -16.75
CA GLU A 91 -6.32 2.20 -15.84
C GLU A 91 -5.06 1.41 -15.57
N TYR A 92 -4.83 1.10 -14.29
CA TYR A 92 -3.72 0.27 -13.84
C TYR A 92 -4.28 -1.04 -13.29
N TYR A 93 -3.94 -2.16 -13.93
CA TYR A 93 -4.53 -3.44 -13.57
C TYR A 93 -3.56 -4.62 -13.68
N PHE A 94 -3.91 -5.69 -13.00
CA PHE A 94 -3.27 -7.00 -13.07
C PHE A 94 -4.11 -7.96 -13.90
N ALA A 95 -3.42 -8.79 -14.68
CA ALA A 95 -4.00 -9.92 -15.38
C ALA A 95 -3.21 -11.18 -14.98
N LYS A 96 -3.88 -12.30 -14.70
CA LYS A 96 -3.33 -13.58 -14.26
C LYS A 96 -2.89 -13.59 -12.78
N THR A 97 -2.00 -12.70 -12.35
CA THR A 97 -1.51 -12.69 -10.97
C THR A 97 -1.27 -11.27 -10.48
N ALA A 98 -1.50 -11.05 -9.18
CA ALA A 98 -1.08 -9.86 -8.45
C ALA A 98 -0.44 -10.27 -7.12
N GLN A 99 0.52 -9.51 -6.64
CA GLN A 99 1.13 -9.72 -5.33
C GLN A 99 1.18 -8.40 -4.59
N PHE A 100 0.76 -8.41 -3.32
CA PHE A 100 0.80 -7.26 -2.42
C PHE A 100 1.60 -7.64 -1.18
N LYS A 101 2.42 -6.69 -0.69
CA LYS A 101 3.30 -6.89 0.47
C LYS A 101 3.21 -5.70 1.39
N GLN A 102 2.93 -5.95 2.66
CA GLN A 102 3.00 -4.94 3.70
C GLN A 102 3.92 -5.39 4.81
N VAL A 103 4.89 -4.57 5.13
CA VAL A 103 5.73 -4.78 6.31
C VAL A 103 5.05 -4.16 7.51
N ILE A 104 4.96 -4.93 8.59
CA ILE A 104 4.48 -4.47 9.89
C ILE A 104 5.58 -4.62 10.94
N LYS A 105 5.60 -3.71 11.90
CA LYS A 105 6.42 -3.79 13.10
C LYS A 105 5.52 -4.00 14.30
N VAL A 106 5.62 -5.16 14.92
CA VAL A 106 4.80 -5.54 16.09
C VAL A 106 5.35 -4.87 17.34
N THR A 107 4.46 -4.23 18.10
CA THR A 107 4.74 -3.57 19.37
C THR A 107 4.18 -4.36 20.56
N ASN A 108 3.11 -5.11 20.34
CA ASN A 108 2.52 -6.01 21.34
C ASN A 108 3.00 -7.45 21.09
N THR A 109 3.93 -7.93 21.89
CA THR A 109 4.50 -9.29 21.74
C THR A 109 3.51 -10.43 21.99
N LYS A 110 2.34 -10.13 22.56
CA LYS A 110 1.25 -11.09 22.74
C LYS A 110 0.34 -11.20 21.52
N LEU A 111 0.56 -10.36 20.48
CA LEU A 111 -0.22 -10.41 19.25
C LEU A 111 0.05 -11.72 18.52
N LYS A 112 -1.00 -12.48 18.24
CA LYS A 112 -0.90 -13.78 17.56
C LYS A 112 -1.36 -13.73 16.11
N GLU A 113 -2.20 -12.75 15.78
CA GLU A 113 -2.76 -12.63 14.44
C GLU A 113 -2.94 -11.17 14.01
N VAL A 114 -2.87 -10.95 12.70
CA VAL A 114 -3.23 -9.69 12.08
C VAL A 114 -4.32 -9.94 11.05
N LYS A 115 -5.38 -9.13 11.07
CA LYS A 115 -6.46 -9.18 10.09
C LYS A 115 -6.32 -8.03 9.10
N VAL A 116 -6.43 -8.36 7.84
CA VAL A 116 -6.42 -7.39 6.72
C VAL A 116 -7.69 -7.57 5.92
N TYR A 117 -8.48 -6.52 5.84
CA TYR A 117 -9.63 -6.44 4.96
C TYR A 117 -9.19 -5.81 3.64
N VAL A 118 -9.57 -6.42 2.55
CA VAL A 118 -9.20 -5.98 1.20
C VAL A 118 -10.47 -5.84 0.38
N GLU A 119 -10.67 -4.66 -0.19
CA GLU A 119 -11.70 -4.42 -1.22
C GLU A 119 -11.03 -4.23 -2.57
N TYR A 120 -11.63 -4.77 -3.61
CA TYR A 120 -11.12 -4.66 -4.96
C TYR A 120 -12.23 -4.83 -5.99
N GLN A 121 -11.99 -4.31 -7.19
CA GLN A 121 -12.84 -4.53 -8.33
C GLN A 121 -12.16 -5.48 -9.32
N ALA A 122 -12.94 -6.42 -9.85
CA ALA A 122 -12.52 -7.30 -10.92
C ALA A 122 -13.46 -7.14 -12.09
N CYS A 123 -12.90 -6.99 -13.31
CA CYS A 123 -13.68 -6.76 -14.54
C CYS A 123 -13.25 -7.72 -15.64
N LYS A 124 -14.25 -8.10 -16.44
CA LYS A 124 -14.13 -8.75 -17.76
C LYS A 124 -15.05 -8.01 -18.73
N GLU A 125 -16.22 -8.48 -19.01
CA GLU A 125 -17.28 -7.76 -19.75
C GLU A 125 -18.10 -6.85 -18.83
N GLN A 126 -18.16 -7.20 -17.57
CA GLN A 126 -18.76 -6.44 -16.48
C GLN A 126 -17.80 -6.40 -15.29
N CYS A 127 -17.96 -5.37 -14.49
CA CYS A 127 -17.18 -5.22 -13.26
C CYS A 127 -17.98 -5.73 -12.06
N ILE A 128 -17.29 -6.44 -11.17
CA ILE A 128 -17.82 -6.88 -9.88
C ILE A 128 -16.91 -6.35 -8.77
N GLN A 129 -17.53 -5.83 -7.72
CA GLN A 129 -16.81 -5.46 -6.50
C GLN A 129 -16.77 -6.66 -5.58
N GLN A 130 -15.61 -6.94 -5.04
CA GLN A 130 -15.35 -8.06 -4.13
C GLN A 130 -14.55 -7.60 -2.92
N ASP A 131 -14.66 -8.35 -1.85
CA ASP A 131 -13.86 -8.18 -0.66
C ASP A 131 -13.40 -9.52 -0.09
N ASN A 132 -12.32 -9.45 0.69
CA ASN A 132 -11.79 -10.58 1.45
C ASN A 132 -11.23 -10.11 2.79
N THR A 133 -11.40 -10.93 3.81
CA THR A 133 -10.71 -10.74 5.09
C THR A 133 -9.67 -11.82 5.27
N PHE A 134 -8.41 -11.43 5.35
CA PHE A 134 -7.29 -12.35 5.60
C PHE A 134 -6.87 -12.33 7.05
N THR A 135 -6.61 -13.51 7.61
CA THR A 135 -6.05 -13.65 8.94
C THR A 135 -4.64 -14.21 8.83
N PHE A 136 -3.66 -13.39 9.20
CA PHE A 136 -2.25 -13.75 9.22
C PHE A 136 -1.86 -14.22 10.60
N GLN A 137 -1.53 -15.50 10.77
CA GLN A 137 -1.01 -16.03 12.02
C GLN A 137 0.46 -15.65 12.16
N LEU A 138 0.80 -14.94 13.22
CA LEU A 138 2.18 -14.56 13.51
C LEU A 138 2.88 -15.66 14.30
N PRO A 139 4.15 -15.96 14.01
CA PRO A 139 4.95 -16.83 14.86
C PRO A 139 5.15 -16.19 16.23
N GLU A 140 5.50 -17.01 17.23
CA GLU A 140 5.78 -16.52 18.58
C GLU A 140 6.93 -15.51 18.58
N ILE A 141 6.66 -14.33 19.10
CA ILE A 141 7.62 -13.23 19.13
C ILE A 141 8.48 -13.39 20.39
N LYS A 142 9.69 -13.91 20.21
CA LYS A 142 10.70 -14.00 21.29
C LYS A 142 11.59 -12.78 21.20
N ILE A 143 11.43 -11.84 22.13
CA ILE A 143 12.39 -10.76 22.30
C ILE A 143 13.54 -11.37 23.10
N THR A 144 14.58 -11.83 22.41
CA THR A 144 15.88 -11.97 23.01
C THR A 144 16.43 -10.57 23.16
N ASP A 145 16.68 -10.12 24.39
CA ASP A 145 17.46 -8.92 24.65
C ASP A 145 18.88 -9.15 24.14
N ASP A 146 19.09 -9.02 22.85
CA ASP A 146 20.40 -8.95 22.25
C ASP A 146 21.02 -7.56 22.49
N LYS A 147 21.24 -7.26 23.77
CA LYS A 147 22.24 -6.31 24.19
C LYS A 147 23.43 -7.11 24.70
N ALA A 148 24.12 -7.77 23.80
CA ALA A 148 25.51 -8.18 24.07
C ALA A 148 26.17 -8.67 22.77
N VAL A 149 27.32 -8.07 22.55
CA VAL A 149 28.49 -8.65 21.88
C VAL A 149 28.64 -8.45 20.40
N SER A 150 29.10 -7.26 20.08
CA SER A 150 30.17 -7.17 19.10
C SER A 150 31.48 -6.89 19.88
N THR A 151 32.08 -7.93 20.42
CA THR A 151 33.49 -7.92 20.84
C THR A 151 33.99 -9.34 20.64
N ALA A 152 34.33 -9.67 19.42
CA ALA A 152 35.17 -10.82 19.14
C ALA A 152 36.42 -10.28 18.46
N ALA A 153 37.46 -10.28 19.27
CA ALA A 153 38.88 -10.11 19.04
C ALA A 153 39.36 -10.49 17.64
N ILE A 154 40.06 -9.60 17.01
CA ILE A 154 41.02 -9.93 15.98
C ILE A 154 42.37 -9.89 16.65
N ALA A 155 42.93 -11.07 16.84
CA ALA A 155 44.36 -11.22 17.14
C ALA A 155 45.11 -11.32 15.81
N SER A 156 46.05 -10.40 15.65
CA SER A 156 47.37 -10.48 15.04
C SER A 156 47.56 -11.22 13.70
N ASP A 157 48.03 -10.53 12.70
CA ASP A 157 49.45 -10.67 12.36
C ASP A 157 49.98 -9.48 11.56
N SER A 158 51.20 -9.10 11.91
CA SER A 158 51.98 -8.01 11.38
C SER A 158 52.52 -8.33 9.97
N THR A 159 52.55 -7.36 9.07
CA THR A 159 53.78 -7.09 8.31
C THR A 159 53.71 -5.69 7.71
N THR A 160 54.71 -4.96 8.04
CA THR A 160 55.22 -3.65 7.65
C THR A 160 55.36 -3.53 6.12
N GLN A 161 54.94 -2.40 5.52
CA GLN A 161 55.81 -1.61 4.68
C GLN A 161 55.27 -0.19 4.46
N LYS A 162 56.14 0.72 4.72
CA LYS A 162 56.22 2.13 4.60
C LYS A 162 56.46 2.55 3.14
N VAL A 163 55.92 3.70 2.72
CA VAL A 163 56.50 4.83 2.00
C VAL A 163 55.35 5.79 1.65
N ASP A 164 55.32 6.89 2.22
CA ASP A 164 55.82 8.23 1.92
C ASP A 164 55.21 8.93 0.68
N SER A 165 54.74 10.11 1.00
CA SER A 165 54.85 11.41 0.32
C SER A 165 53.55 11.98 -0.30
N LEU A 166 53.04 13.00 0.40
CA LEU A 166 52.98 14.44 0.06
C LEU A 166 52.24 14.88 -1.21
N SER A 167 51.19 15.64 -1.06
CA SER A 167 51.01 17.11 -1.24
C SER A 167 49.52 17.39 -1.43
N ALA A 168 48.88 18.09 -0.62
CA ALA A 168 48.61 19.51 -0.43
C ALA A 168 48.36 20.33 -1.72
N VAL A 169 47.20 20.97 -1.78
CA VAL A 169 46.88 22.36 -2.15
C VAL A 169 45.33 22.41 -2.28
N GLN A 170 44.54 22.96 -1.40
CA GLN A 170 44.16 24.34 -1.14
C GLN A 170 43.64 25.13 -2.36
N SER A 171 42.37 25.52 -2.34
CA SER A 171 41.86 26.90 -2.33
C SER A 171 40.44 26.95 -2.85
N SER A 172 39.45 27.28 -2.05
CA SER A 172 38.83 28.59 -1.79
C SER A 172 38.15 29.25 -3.02
N ASN A 173 36.89 29.56 -2.89
CA ASN A 173 36.14 30.83 -2.81
C ASN A 173 34.71 30.60 -3.17
N ALA A 174 33.73 30.85 -2.38
CA ALA A 174 33.04 32.05 -1.92
C ALA A 174 32.67 33.06 -3.03
N SER A 175 31.37 33.24 -3.22
CA SER A 175 30.68 34.52 -3.44
C SER A 175 29.22 34.21 -3.76
N GLU A 176 28.30 34.45 -2.91
CA GLU A 176 27.55 35.67 -2.60
C GLU A 176 26.63 36.20 -3.72
N ASN A 177 25.37 36.27 -3.27
CA ASN A 177 24.40 37.36 -3.51
C ASN A 177 23.53 37.36 -4.78
N LYS A 178 22.22 37.24 -4.69
CA LYS A 178 21.36 38.42 -4.57
C LYS A 178 19.88 38.04 -4.53
N ALA A 179 19.22 38.57 -3.52
CA ALA A 179 17.79 38.66 -3.37
C ALA A 179 17.14 39.46 -4.50
N GLN A 180 15.98 39.02 -4.96
CA GLN A 180 15.00 39.97 -5.49
C GLN A 180 13.57 39.52 -5.19
N LYS A 181 12.90 40.41 -4.60
CA LYS A 181 11.65 40.65 -3.96
C LYS A 181 10.48 40.72 -4.96
N SER A 182 9.31 40.27 -4.43
CA SER A 182 7.96 40.68 -4.73
C SER A 182 7.32 40.29 -6.06
N ASN A 183 6.20 39.54 -5.99
CA ASN A 183 4.89 40.18 -6.16
C ASN A 183 3.80 39.24 -5.63
N GLU A 184 3.11 39.76 -4.68
CA GLU A 184 1.81 39.32 -4.18
C GLU A 184 0.77 39.45 -5.29
N ALA A 185 0.00 38.39 -5.54
CA ALA A 185 -1.31 38.50 -6.18
C ALA A 185 -2.25 37.48 -5.52
N PRO A 186 -3.55 37.73 -5.43
CA PRO A 186 -4.38 37.35 -4.29
C PRO A 186 -4.86 35.92 -4.34
N VAL A 187 -4.96 35.33 -3.14
CA VAL A 187 -5.57 34.03 -2.87
C VAL A 187 -7.07 34.12 -3.18
N GLU A 188 -7.50 33.52 -4.27
CA GLU A 188 -8.90 33.16 -4.45
C GLU A 188 -9.24 31.99 -3.52
N GLU A 189 -9.98 32.31 -2.48
CA GLU A 189 -10.63 31.38 -1.58
C GLU A 189 -11.62 30.52 -2.38
N LYS A 190 -11.22 29.31 -2.74
CA LYS A 190 -12.16 28.31 -3.24
C LYS A 190 -13.09 27.92 -2.10
N LYS A 191 -14.24 28.61 -2.04
CA LYS A 191 -15.38 28.20 -1.22
C LYS A 191 -15.75 26.78 -1.63
N GLY A 192 -15.42 25.82 -0.76
CA GLY A 192 -15.63 24.40 -1.01
C GLY A 192 -17.12 24.12 -1.26
N LEU A 193 -17.38 23.22 -2.18
CA LEU A 193 -18.71 22.72 -2.56
C LEU A 193 -19.61 22.33 -1.35
N TRP A 194 -19.02 22.06 -0.22
CA TRP A 194 -19.71 21.76 1.05
C TRP A 194 -20.53 22.94 1.59
N SER A 195 -20.10 24.18 1.34
CA SER A 195 -20.82 25.39 1.78
C SER A 195 -22.16 25.56 1.06
N ILE A 196 -22.22 25.11 -0.18
CA ILE A 196 -23.45 25.19 -1.01
C ILE A 196 -24.46 24.10 -0.58
N PHE A 197 -23.95 22.95 -0.15
CA PHE A 197 -24.80 21.83 0.29
C PHE A 197 -25.55 22.14 1.59
N PHE A 198 -24.89 22.81 2.55
CA PHE A 198 -25.55 23.22 3.81
C PHE A 198 -26.59 24.32 3.65
N LEU A 199 -26.41 25.22 2.70
CA LEU A 199 -27.40 26.29 2.44
C LEU A 199 -28.67 25.74 1.78
N ALA A 200 -28.56 24.71 0.93
CA ALA A 200 -29.73 24.09 0.30
C ALA A 200 -30.57 23.26 1.30
N PHE A 201 -29.95 22.72 2.36
CA PHE A 201 -30.65 21.90 3.35
C PHE A 201 -31.47 22.74 4.36
N ILE A 202 -31.01 23.96 4.66
CA ILE A 202 -31.72 24.86 5.58
C ILE A 202 -32.90 25.53 4.88
N GLY A 203 -32.85 25.78 3.57
CA GLY A 203 -33.93 26.38 2.79
C GLY A 203 -35.12 25.45 2.51
N GLY A 204 -34.94 24.12 2.59
CA GLY A 204 -35.99 23.16 2.34
C GLY A 204 -36.94 22.85 3.49
N PHE A 205 -36.62 23.27 4.70
CA PHE A 205 -37.44 23.00 5.92
C PHE A 205 -38.45 24.08 6.31
N ALA A 206 -38.49 25.17 5.56
CA ALA A 206 -39.41 26.28 5.84
C ALA A 206 -40.67 26.35 4.93
N ALA A 207 -40.93 25.29 4.14
CA ALA A 207 -42.05 25.23 3.20
C ALA A 207 -42.91 23.97 3.37
N LEU A 208 -43.15 23.57 4.63
CA LEU A 208 -44.18 22.57 4.98
C LEU A 208 -44.92 23.04 6.20
#